data_84a7cb37ae7bf9627f7669634babd74c
#
_entry.id   84a7cb37ae7bf9627f7669634babd74c
#
_cell.length_a   1.000
_cell.length_b   1.000
_cell.length_c   1.000
_cell.angle_alpha   90.00
_cell.angle_beta   90.00
_cell.angle_gamma   90.00
#
_symmetry.space_group_name_H-M   'P 1'
#
loop_
_entity.id
_entity.type
_entity.pdbx_description
1 polymer ?
#
loop_
_entity_poly.entity_id
_entity_poly.type
_entity_poly.pdbx_seq_one_letter_code
_entity_poly.pdbx_strand_id
1 'polypeptide(L)'
;MTKINCDMGESFGIYSAGNDEEIMPLIDIANVACGFHASDPNHMRKTVELAKKHKVKVGAHPSFPDLQGFGRREMKMPKLDLKNMIMYQVGALKAFLDELDMPLNHIKPHGSLYVMASKDEEMSRAIADAVTPFNVSIFGMANTAHEKIYKKALQKQLGEL
;
A
#
# COMPACT_ATOMS: atom_id res chain seq x y z
N MET A 1 -17.88 -14.94 0.89
CA MET A 1 -17.18 -14.99 2.20
C MET A 1 -16.39 -13.70 2.36
N THR A 2 -16.52 -13.02 3.48
CA THR A 2 -15.76 -11.78 3.79
C THR A 2 -14.30 -12.15 3.96
N LYS A 3 -13.38 -11.33 3.41
CA LYS A 3 -11.94 -11.50 3.55
C LYS A 3 -11.40 -10.54 4.60
N ILE A 4 -10.42 -11.00 5.36
CA ILE A 4 -9.73 -10.19 6.37
C ILE A 4 -8.44 -9.65 5.75
N ASN A 5 -8.22 -8.33 5.83
CA ASN A 5 -6.94 -7.72 5.53
C ASN A 5 -6.33 -7.09 6.78
N CYS A 6 -5.00 -7.09 6.87
CA CYS A 6 -4.26 -6.51 7.97
C CYS A 6 -3.04 -5.76 7.46
N ASP A 7 -2.69 -4.68 8.16
CA ASP A 7 -1.44 -3.95 7.93
C ASP A 7 -0.30 -4.75 8.59
N MET A 8 0.77 -5.02 7.85
CA MET A 8 1.82 -5.98 8.20
C MET A 8 3.20 -5.42 7.86
N GLY A 9 4.22 -5.99 8.48
CA GLY A 9 5.61 -5.61 8.23
C GLY A 9 5.96 -4.22 8.77
N GLU A 10 5.33 -3.79 9.85
CA GLU A 10 5.48 -2.44 10.40
C GLU A 10 6.59 -2.32 11.46
N SER A 11 7.41 -3.36 11.65
CA SER A 11 8.66 -3.29 12.41
C SER A 11 9.73 -2.47 11.67
N PHE A 12 10.72 -1.95 12.38
CA PHE A 12 11.81 -1.15 11.78
C PHE A 12 13.12 -1.34 12.56
N GLY A 13 14.18 -1.74 11.89
CA GLY A 13 15.48 -1.98 12.49
C GLY A 13 15.40 -3.00 13.63
N ILE A 14 15.74 -2.57 14.84
CA ILE A 14 15.67 -3.39 16.06
C ILE A 14 14.31 -3.30 16.77
N TYR A 15 13.44 -2.42 16.31
CA TYR A 15 12.12 -2.20 16.93
C TYR A 15 11.07 -3.11 16.30
N SER A 16 10.39 -3.87 17.15
CA SER A 16 9.27 -4.73 16.75
C SER A 16 7.95 -4.00 16.95
N ALA A 17 7.10 -4.01 15.92
CA ALA A 17 5.72 -3.54 15.98
C ALA A 17 4.79 -4.64 15.48
N GLY A 18 3.75 -4.93 16.26
CA GLY A 18 2.82 -6.01 15.95
C GLY A 18 3.37 -7.42 16.23
N ASN A 19 2.65 -8.43 15.74
CA ASN A 19 3.02 -9.83 15.84
C ASN A 19 2.70 -10.54 14.52
N ASP A 20 3.49 -10.25 13.51
CA ASP A 20 3.26 -10.71 12.14
C ASP A 20 3.22 -12.23 12.04
N GLU A 21 4.04 -12.94 12.81
CA GLU A 21 4.13 -14.41 12.76
C GLU A 21 2.85 -15.11 13.23
N GLU A 22 2.17 -14.54 14.24
CA GLU A 22 0.90 -15.09 14.75
C GLU A 22 -0.31 -14.60 13.95
N ILE A 23 -0.27 -13.40 13.38
CA ILE A 23 -1.37 -12.79 12.65
C ILE A 23 -1.45 -13.31 11.21
N MET A 24 -0.32 -13.47 10.53
CA MET A 24 -0.29 -13.84 9.11
C MET A 24 -1.12 -15.10 8.78
N PRO A 25 -1.13 -16.18 9.59
CA PRO A 25 -1.96 -17.35 9.32
C PRO A 25 -3.48 -17.10 9.41
N LEU A 26 -3.91 -15.99 9.99
CA LEU A 26 -5.32 -15.69 10.29
C LEU A 26 -5.97 -14.74 9.28
N ILE A 27 -5.19 -14.23 8.31
CA ILE A 27 -5.65 -13.23 7.34
C ILE A 27 -5.63 -13.75 5.92
N ASP A 28 -6.41 -13.13 5.03
CA ASP A 28 -6.43 -13.43 3.60
C ASP A 28 -5.51 -12.51 2.79
N ILE A 29 -5.32 -11.29 3.29
CA ILE A 29 -4.67 -10.19 2.56
C ILE A 29 -3.77 -9.39 3.52
N ALA A 30 -2.51 -9.20 3.17
CA ALA A 30 -1.56 -8.36 3.89
C ALA A 30 -1.33 -7.03 3.15
N ASN A 31 -1.45 -5.90 3.85
CA ASN A 31 -1.02 -4.60 3.36
C ASN A 31 0.39 -4.36 3.91
N VAL A 32 1.42 -4.54 3.08
CA VAL A 32 2.82 -4.54 3.55
C VAL A 32 3.41 -3.14 3.52
N ALA A 33 3.89 -2.67 4.67
CA ALA A 33 4.56 -1.38 4.82
C ALA A 33 5.79 -1.27 3.91
N CYS A 34 5.98 -0.08 3.33
CA CYS A 34 6.94 0.14 2.25
C CYS A 34 8.13 1.05 2.65
N GLY A 35 8.47 1.11 3.92
CA GLY A 35 9.68 1.77 4.42
C GLY A 35 9.55 3.25 4.76
N PHE A 36 8.41 3.92 4.49
CA PHE A 36 8.27 5.35 4.73
C PHE A 36 7.58 5.70 6.05
N HIS A 37 6.59 4.94 6.49
CA HIS A 37 5.99 5.09 7.82
C HIS A 37 6.48 4.02 8.81
N ALA A 38 6.89 2.90 8.28
CA ALA A 38 7.38 1.73 8.98
C ALA A 38 8.05 0.79 7.97
N SER A 39 8.63 -0.30 8.44
CA SER A 39 9.40 -1.24 7.63
C SER A 39 10.78 -0.73 7.22
N ASP A 40 11.60 -1.64 6.78
CA ASP A 40 12.88 -1.47 6.11
C ASP A 40 13.11 -2.62 5.13
N PRO A 41 14.19 -2.65 4.33
CA PRO A 41 14.39 -3.71 3.33
C PRO A 41 14.37 -5.13 3.90
N ASN A 42 14.90 -5.34 5.10
CA ASN A 42 14.97 -6.66 5.73
C ASN A 42 13.60 -7.09 6.29
N HIS A 43 12.87 -6.16 6.92
CA HIS A 43 11.50 -6.42 7.39
C HIS A 43 10.55 -6.65 6.24
N MET A 44 10.64 -5.87 5.16
CA MET A 44 9.85 -6.08 3.94
C MET A 44 10.08 -7.48 3.38
N ARG A 45 11.33 -7.90 3.22
CA ARG A 45 11.70 -9.26 2.77
C ARG A 45 11.07 -10.34 3.66
N LYS A 46 11.30 -10.24 4.98
CA LYS A 46 10.77 -11.21 5.97
C LYS A 46 9.24 -11.30 5.89
N THR A 47 8.55 -10.18 5.77
CA THR A 47 7.08 -10.13 5.71
C THR A 47 6.54 -10.78 4.43
N VAL A 48 7.18 -10.54 3.27
CA VAL A 48 6.79 -11.17 2.00
C VAL A 48 7.02 -12.69 2.04
N GLU A 49 8.14 -13.14 2.58
CA GLU A 49 8.42 -14.59 2.77
C GLU A 49 7.39 -15.25 3.68
N LEU A 50 7.01 -14.58 4.76
CA LEU A 50 5.97 -15.05 5.68
C LEU A 50 4.61 -15.15 4.99
N ALA A 51 4.23 -14.14 4.20
CA ALA A 51 3.00 -14.14 3.42
C ALA A 51 3.00 -15.28 2.38
N LYS A 52 4.12 -15.53 1.70
CA LYS A 52 4.27 -16.68 0.79
C LYS A 52 4.05 -18.00 1.50
N LYS A 53 4.68 -18.20 2.66
CA LYS A 53 4.55 -19.41 3.48
C LYS A 53 3.07 -19.70 3.83
N HIS A 54 2.30 -18.68 4.15
CA HIS A 54 0.90 -18.81 4.55
C HIS A 54 -0.10 -18.59 3.40
N LYS A 55 0.38 -18.41 2.15
CA LYS A 55 -0.44 -18.20 0.95
C LYS A 55 -1.35 -16.95 1.05
N VAL A 56 -0.91 -15.95 1.79
CA VAL A 56 -1.60 -14.67 1.95
C VAL A 56 -1.31 -13.78 0.75
N LYS A 57 -2.31 -13.11 0.24
CA LYS A 57 -2.16 -12.14 -0.86
C LYS A 57 -1.50 -10.87 -0.35
N VAL A 58 -0.55 -10.32 -1.10
CA VAL A 58 0.22 -9.14 -0.70
C VAL A 58 -0.14 -7.92 -1.53
N GLY A 59 -0.44 -6.83 -0.86
CA GLY A 59 -0.54 -5.50 -1.42
C GLY A 59 0.44 -4.52 -0.80
N ALA A 60 0.74 -3.44 -1.52
CA ALA A 60 1.60 -2.37 -1.03
C ALA A 60 0.84 -1.40 -0.12
N HIS A 61 1.52 -0.96 0.94
CA HIS A 61 0.99 -0.02 1.93
C HIS A 61 1.83 1.26 1.99
N PRO A 62 1.86 2.07 0.90
CA PRO A 62 2.68 3.27 0.82
C PRO A 62 2.14 4.40 1.69
N SER A 63 3.04 5.24 2.20
CA SER A 63 2.74 6.33 3.11
C SER A 63 3.56 7.58 2.80
N PHE A 64 3.24 8.68 3.49
CA PHE A 64 4.17 9.80 3.62
C PHE A 64 5.46 9.38 4.32
N PRO A 65 6.60 10.06 4.06
CA PRO A 65 7.89 9.79 4.69
C PRO A 65 7.92 10.30 6.13
N ASP A 66 7.30 9.56 7.02
CA ASP A 66 7.05 9.94 8.40
C ASP A 66 7.21 8.76 9.38
N LEU A 67 8.43 8.24 9.51
CA LEU A 67 8.73 7.16 10.45
C LEU A 67 8.38 7.53 11.89
N GLN A 68 8.71 8.74 12.33
CA GLN A 68 8.45 9.17 13.71
C GLN A 68 6.97 9.33 14.02
N GLY A 69 6.17 9.81 13.07
CA GLY A 69 4.72 9.96 13.22
C GLY A 69 3.93 8.77 12.69
N PHE A 70 4.61 7.70 12.29
CA PHE A 70 3.98 6.50 11.74
C PHE A 70 3.05 6.81 10.56
N GLY A 71 3.45 7.77 9.71
CA GLY A 71 2.64 8.19 8.56
C GLY A 71 1.29 8.84 8.91
N ARG A 72 1.11 9.27 10.17
CA ARG A 72 -0.17 9.83 10.66
C ARG A 72 -0.18 11.34 10.78
N ARG A 73 0.94 12.01 10.47
CA ARG A 73 1.00 13.47 10.34
C ARG A 73 0.66 13.88 8.92
N GLU A 74 -0.15 14.92 8.77
CA GLU A 74 -0.50 15.46 7.47
C GLU A 74 0.71 16.11 6.80
N MET A 75 0.90 15.82 5.51
CA MET A 75 1.97 16.41 4.70
C MET A 75 1.41 16.93 3.38
N LYS A 76 1.83 18.13 2.99
CA LYS A 76 1.54 18.71 1.68
C LYS A 76 2.77 18.61 0.80
N MET A 77 2.59 18.13 -0.42
CA MET A 77 3.65 18.05 -1.42
C MET A 77 3.09 18.23 -2.84
N PRO A 78 3.91 18.60 -3.81
CA PRO A 78 3.50 18.65 -5.22
C PRO A 78 2.99 17.28 -5.69
N LYS A 79 2.03 17.29 -6.61
CA LYS A 79 1.41 16.04 -7.14
C LYS A 79 2.43 15.09 -7.76
N LEU A 80 3.43 15.62 -8.47
CA LEU A 80 4.47 14.82 -9.08
C LEU A 80 5.32 14.12 -8.03
N ASP A 81 5.65 14.83 -6.93
CA ASP A 81 6.44 14.25 -5.83
C ASP A 81 5.64 13.15 -5.12
N LEU A 82 4.34 13.39 -4.90
CA LEU A 82 3.43 12.38 -4.34
C LEU A 82 3.36 11.13 -5.23
N LYS A 83 3.19 11.31 -6.52
CA LYS A 83 3.19 10.21 -7.49
C LYS A 83 4.50 9.42 -7.44
N ASN A 84 5.64 10.11 -7.52
CA ASN A 84 6.96 9.48 -7.51
C ASN A 84 7.23 8.74 -6.19
N MET A 85 6.84 9.35 -5.06
CA MET A 85 6.95 8.76 -3.73
C MET A 85 6.18 7.43 -3.62
N ILE A 86 4.97 7.37 -4.15
CA ILE A 86 4.16 6.15 -4.14
C ILE A 86 4.77 5.10 -5.07
N MET A 87 5.15 5.48 -6.29
CA MET A 87 5.79 4.57 -7.25
C MET A 87 7.07 3.95 -6.70
N TYR A 88 7.91 4.74 -6.03
CA TYR A 88 9.13 4.26 -5.38
C TYR A 88 8.84 3.17 -4.35
N GLN A 89 7.89 3.40 -3.45
CA GLN A 89 7.52 2.47 -2.40
C GLN A 89 6.92 1.17 -2.96
N VAL A 90 5.98 1.29 -3.90
CA VAL A 90 5.35 0.13 -4.55
C VAL A 90 6.37 -0.66 -5.36
N GLY A 91 7.25 0.02 -6.07
CA GLY A 91 8.33 -0.61 -6.86
C GLY A 91 9.30 -1.40 -5.98
N ALA A 92 9.64 -0.88 -4.79
CA ALA A 92 10.49 -1.58 -3.83
C ALA A 92 9.85 -2.91 -3.39
N LEU A 93 8.58 -2.89 -2.97
CA LEU A 93 7.86 -4.12 -2.59
C LEU A 93 7.73 -5.08 -3.78
N LYS A 94 7.41 -4.55 -4.97
CA LYS A 94 7.23 -5.37 -6.16
C LYS A 94 8.50 -6.16 -6.51
N ALA A 95 9.69 -5.58 -6.33
CA ALA A 95 10.94 -6.29 -6.56
C ALA A 95 11.08 -7.55 -5.69
N PHE A 96 10.71 -7.48 -4.41
CA PHE A 96 10.71 -8.65 -3.52
C PHE A 96 9.63 -9.67 -3.89
N LEU A 97 8.47 -9.21 -4.32
CA LEU A 97 7.40 -10.09 -4.78
C LEU A 97 7.80 -10.85 -6.06
N ASP A 98 8.39 -10.14 -7.03
CA ASP A 98 8.83 -10.74 -8.30
C ASP A 98 9.90 -11.82 -8.08
N GLU A 99 10.87 -11.57 -7.20
CA GLU A 99 11.90 -12.57 -6.84
C GLU A 99 11.29 -13.86 -6.26
N LEU A 100 10.14 -13.74 -5.60
CA LEU A 100 9.45 -14.86 -4.98
C LEU A 100 8.29 -15.42 -5.84
N ASP A 101 8.16 -15.01 -7.10
CA ASP A 101 7.06 -15.37 -8.01
C ASP A 101 5.67 -15.10 -7.39
N MET A 102 5.53 -14.00 -6.68
CA MET A 102 4.28 -13.57 -6.07
C MET A 102 3.69 -12.36 -6.82
N PRO A 103 2.41 -12.36 -7.18
CA PRO A 103 1.78 -11.19 -7.76
C PRO A 103 1.55 -10.09 -6.72
N LEU A 104 1.76 -8.82 -7.10
CA LEU A 104 1.20 -7.69 -6.36
C LEU A 104 -0.32 -7.72 -6.50
N ASN A 105 -1.05 -7.76 -5.40
CA ASN A 105 -2.50 -7.93 -5.40
C ASN A 105 -3.27 -6.60 -5.42
N HIS A 106 -2.81 -5.60 -4.67
CA HIS A 106 -3.48 -4.31 -4.52
C HIS A 106 -2.53 -3.26 -3.96
N ILE A 107 -3.01 -2.01 -3.90
CA ILE A 107 -2.34 -0.93 -3.20
C ILE A 107 -3.35 -0.28 -2.23
N LYS A 108 -2.96 -0.10 -0.98
CA LYS A 108 -3.74 0.57 0.05
C LYS A 108 -2.88 1.67 0.69
N PRO A 109 -3.10 2.95 0.42
CA PRO A 109 -2.38 4.03 1.09
C PRO A 109 -2.54 3.94 2.60
N HIS A 110 -1.49 4.29 3.35
CA HIS A 110 -1.48 4.26 4.81
C HIS A 110 -1.84 5.64 5.41
N GLY A 111 -2.44 5.61 6.60
CA GLY A 111 -2.50 6.72 7.54
C GLY A 111 -3.05 8.02 6.97
N SER A 112 -2.34 9.12 7.21
CA SER A 112 -2.77 10.45 6.76
C SER A 112 -2.87 10.57 5.25
N LEU A 113 -2.05 9.87 4.47
CA LEU A 113 -2.15 9.82 3.02
C LEU A 113 -3.53 9.32 2.58
N TYR A 114 -4.01 8.23 3.19
CA TYR A 114 -5.33 7.67 2.92
C TYR A 114 -6.46 8.66 3.28
N VAL A 115 -6.39 9.23 4.49
CA VAL A 115 -7.45 10.13 5.00
C VAL A 115 -7.50 11.44 4.23
N MET A 116 -6.36 12.04 3.90
CA MET A 116 -6.29 13.27 3.12
C MET A 116 -6.83 13.05 1.70
N ALA A 117 -6.41 11.98 1.05
CA ALA A 117 -6.86 11.65 -0.30
C ALA A 117 -8.36 11.35 -0.37
N SER A 118 -8.98 10.83 0.70
CA SER A 118 -10.43 10.62 0.73
C SER A 118 -11.23 11.93 0.62
N LYS A 119 -10.62 13.06 0.96
CA LYS A 119 -11.23 14.40 0.94
C LYS A 119 -10.75 15.27 -0.22
N ASP A 120 -9.74 14.84 -0.97
CA ASP A 120 -9.06 15.60 -2.02
C ASP A 120 -8.99 14.79 -3.32
N GLU A 121 -9.78 15.20 -4.33
CA GLU A 121 -9.82 14.52 -5.64
C GLU A 121 -8.49 14.61 -6.38
N GLU A 122 -7.74 15.70 -6.21
CA GLU A 122 -6.45 15.87 -6.88
C GLU A 122 -5.39 14.96 -6.29
N MET A 123 -5.37 14.80 -4.97
CA MET A 123 -4.51 13.84 -4.29
C MET A 123 -4.89 12.40 -4.67
N SER A 124 -6.19 12.08 -4.66
CA SER A 124 -6.69 10.78 -5.13
C SER A 124 -6.28 10.50 -6.57
N ARG A 125 -6.30 11.50 -7.45
CA ARG A 125 -5.86 11.36 -8.85
C ARG A 125 -4.37 11.10 -8.94
N ALA A 126 -3.54 11.82 -8.17
CA ALA A 126 -2.10 11.57 -8.14
C ALA A 126 -1.77 10.14 -7.66
N ILE A 127 -2.52 9.61 -6.68
CA ILE A 127 -2.41 8.22 -6.24
C ILE A 127 -2.82 7.26 -7.36
N ALA A 128 -3.97 7.48 -8.01
CA ALA A 128 -4.43 6.65 -9.11
C ALA A 128 -3.42 6.62 -10.26
N ASP A 129 -2.85 7.79 -10.65
CA ASP A 129 -1.82 7.89 -11.68
C ASP A 129 -0.52 7.16 -11.30
N ALA A 130 -0.18 7.13 -10.01
CA ALA A 130 0.97 6.37 -9.50
C ALA A 130 0.75 4.86 -9.56
N VAL A 131 -0.48 4.40 -9.37
CA VAL A 131 -0.84 2.97 -9.33
C VAL A 131 -1.06 2.40 -10.73
N THR A 132 -1.47 3.20 -11.69
CA THR A 132 -1.77 2.78 -13.08
C THR A 132 -0.71 1.85 -13.69
N PRO A 133 0.62 2.11 -13.59
CA PRO A 133 1.62 1.24 -14.18
C PRO A 133 1.68 -0.17 -13.59
N PHE A 134 1.16 -0.38 -12.39
CA PHE A 134 1.17 -1.67 -11.71
C PHE A 134 -0.03 -2.54 -12.07
N ASN A 135 -1.07 -1.97 -12.67
CA ASN A 135 -2.30 -2.67 -13.09
C ASN A 135 -2.95 -3.51 -11.98
N VAL A 136 -3.12 -2.93 -10.81
CA VAL A 136 -3.73 -3.56 -9.63
C VAL A 136 -4.81 -2.67 -9.02
N SER A 137 -5.68 -3.26 -8.21
CA SER A 137 -6.72 -2.53 -7.49
C SER A 137 -6.17 -1.56 -6.45
N ILE A 138 -6.88 -0.46 -6.22
CA ILE A 138 -6.61 0.47 -5.12
C ILE A 138 -7.71 0.31 -4.07
N PHE A 139 -7.33 0.15 -2.81
CA PHE A 139 -8.29 0.19 -1.71
C PHE A 139 -8.60 1.64 -1.35
N GLY A 140 -9.89 1.94 -1.27
CA GLY A 140 -10.37 3.28 -0.96
C GLY A 140 -11.62 3.26 -0.11
N MET A 141 -11.98 4.42 0.42
CA MET A 141 -13.16 4.63 1.25
C MET A 141 -14.37 4.92 0.37
N ALA A 142 -15.47 4.19 0.61
CA ALA A 142 -16.73 4.41 -0.09
C ALA A 142 -17.32 5.81 0.19
N ASN A 143 -18.07 6.36 -0.76
CA ASN A 143 -18.72 7.66 -0.69
C ASN A 143 -17.75 8.85 -0.49
N THR A 144 -16.53 8.75 -1.00
CA THR A 144 -15.48 9.78 -0.91
C THR A 144 -14.83 10.05 -2.26
N ALA A 145 -13.86 10.97 -2.30
CA ALA A 145 -13.03 11.22 -3.49
C ALA A 145 -12.33 9.93 -3.99
N HIS A 146 -11.97 9.00 -3.10
CA HIS A 146 -11.42 7.71 -3.49
C HIS A 146 -12.34 6.96 -4.46
N GLU A 147 -13.59 6.74 -4.08
CA GLU A 147 -14.52 6.00 -4.93
C GLU A 147 -14.72 6.67 -6.29
N LYS A 148 -14.93 7.99 -6.27
CA LYS A 148 -15.15 8.78 -7.49
C LYS A 148 -13.98 8.70 -8.45
N ILE A 149 -12.75 8.76 -7.94
CA ILE A 149 -11.53 8.82 -8.77
C ILE A 149 -11.04 7.43 -9.12
N TYR A 150 -10.98 6.50 -8.16
CA TYR A 150 -10.41 5.17 -8.39
C TYR A 150 -11.27 4.33 -9.34
N LYS A 151 -12.61 4.42 -9.26
CA LYS A 151 -13.49 3.77 -10.25
C LYS A 151 -13.22 4.25 -11.67
N LYS A 152 -13.05 5.56 -11.87
CA LYS A 152 -12.73 6.13 -13.20
C LYS A 152 -11.36 5.67 -13.72
N ALA A 153 -10.36 5.59 -12.85
CA ALA A 153 -9.04 5.12 -13.21
C ALA A 153 -9.07 3.65 -13.66
N LEU A 154 -9.78 2.79 -12.91
CA LEU A 154 -9.97 1.37 -13.26
C LEU A 154 -10.73 1.20 -14.59
N GLN A 155 -11.80 1.93 -14.81
CA GLN A 155 -12.56 1.90 -16.08
C GLN A 155 -11.67 2.27 -17.27
N LYS A 156 -10.85 3.32 -17.14
CA LYS A 156 -9.90 3.73 -18.18
C LYS A 156 -8.85 2.64 -18.47
N GLN A 157 -8.40 1.88 -17.47
CA GLN A 157 -7.48 0.75 -17.65
C GLN A 157 -8.14 -0.42 -18.40
N LEU A 158 -9.42 -0.66 -18.16
CA LEU A 158 -10.19 -1.73 -18.81
C LEU A 158 -10.67 -1.37 -20.22
N GLY A 159 -10.44 -0.14 -20.70
CA GLY A 159 -10.88 0.31 -22.02
C GLY A 159 -12.38 0.62 -22.12
N GLU A 160 -13.06 0.71 -20.99
CA GLU A 160 -14.47 1.07 -20.89
C GLU A 160 -14.65 2.59 -20.76
N LEU A 161 -14.48 3.30 -21.87
CA LEU A 161 -14.91 4.68 -22.08
C LEU A 161 -15.56 4.81 -23.43
#